data_99da548c2f0210563b58f471c6af94db
#
_entry.id   99da548c2f0210563b58f471c6af94db
#
_cell.length_a   1.000
_cell.length_b   1.000
_cell.length_c   1.000
_cell.angle_alpha   90.00
_cell.angle_beta   90.00
_cell.angle_gamma   90.00
#
_symmetry.space_group_name_H-M   'P 1'
#
loop_
_entity.id
_entity.type
_entity.pdbx_description
1 polymer ?
#
loop_
_entity_poly.entity_id
_entity_poly.type
_entity_poly.pdbx_seq_one_letter_code
_entity_poly.pdbx_strand_id
1 'polypeptide(L)'
;MKVFITGASSGIGEALATEYAKRGENKGALIGLVARRSEHLQKLQSKLQDIYKVKCAIYPLDVRNHQALATAAKDFMQQYGTPDIVIAGAGVSRGTLTEHVEDIAAFQAIMDINVMGLVHTFQPFIAAMRQAGQGQLVGIASVAGVRGLPGAGAYSASKAAAISYLESLRIEMAQDNITVTTIAPGYIRTPMTDVNQYKMPFLMDADVFAHKFAGAVENKRRFCVIPWQMSWVARLIRLIPPFLWDLAMKKAPHKKRLDWDWL
;
A
#
# COMPACT_ATOMS: atom_id res chain seq x y z
N MET A 1 -19.20 -3.08 -8.21
CA MET A 1 -17.74 -3.13 -7.91
C MET A 1 -17.55 -3.28 -6.41
N LYS A 2 -16.77 -4.30 -5.99
CA LYS A 2 -16.48 -4.59 -4.58
C LYS A 2 -14.97 -4.45 -4.37
N VAL A 3 -14.55 -3.56 -3.45
CA VAL A 3 -13.14 -3.26 -3.19
C VAL A 3 -12.84 -3.47 -1.72
N PHE A 4 -11.76 -4.19 -1.40
CA PHE A 4 -11.28 -4.40 -0.04
C PHE A 4 -9.92 -3.71 0.13
N ILE A 5 -9.79 -2.80 1.10
CA ILE A 5 -8.64 -1.90 1.21
C ILE A 5 -8.06 -1.98 2.62
N THR A 6 -6.79 -2.39 2.75
CA THR A 6 -6.06 -2.27 4.02
C THR A 6 -5.29 -0.94 4.09
N GLY A 7 -5.14 -0.39 5.31
CA GLY A 7 -4.54 0.93 5.51
C GLY A 7 -5.49 2.09 5.22
N ALA A 8 -6.81 1.87 5.27
CA ALA A 8 -7.83 2.83 4.83
C ALA A 8 -8.00 4.07 5.72
N SER A 9 -7.42 4.11 6.93
CA SER A 9 -7.72 5.15 7.92
C SER A 9 -6.99 6.48 7.71
N SER A 10 -6.12 6.61 6.72
CA SER A 10 -5.39 7.87 6.43
C SER A 10 -4.62 7.81 5.11
N GLY A 11 -4.21 8.98 4.62
CA GLY A 11 -3.27 9.13 3.51
C GLY A 11 -3.73 8.45 2.23
N ILE A 12 -2.86 7.63 1.63
CA ILE A 12 -3.14 6.94 0.37
C ILE A 12 -4.38 6.04 0.49
N GLY A 13 -4.51 5.27 1.56
CA GLY A 13 -5.64 4.34 1.72
C GLY A 13 -6.99 5.04 1.82
N GLU A 14 -7.07 6.16 2.55
CA GLU A 14 -8.26 7.00 2.63
C GLU A 14 -8.61 7.63 1.27
N ALA A 15 -7.60 8.15 0.56
CA ALA A 15 -7.78 8.73 -0.76
C ALA A 15 -8.27 7.68 -1.79
N LEU A 16 -7.74 6.46 -1.72
CA LEU A 16 -8.19 5.34 -2.56
C LEU A 16 -9.64 4.94 -2.25
N ALA A 17 -9.99 4.83 -0.97
CA ALA A 17 -11.38 4.54 -0.58
C ALA A 17 -12.33 5.61 -1.12
N THR A 18 -11.94 6.88 -1.05
CA THR A 18 -12.72 8.00 -1.59
C THR A 18 -12.84 7.95 -3.12
N GLU A 19 -11.74 7.66 -3.83
CA GLU A 19 -11.75 7.56 -5.30
C GLU A 19 -12.62 6.39 -5.78
N TYR A 20 -12.52 5.21 -5.14
CA TYR A 20 -13.38 4.07 -5.49
C TYR A 20 -14.85 4.30 -5.11
N ALA A 21 -15.14 5.04 -4.03
CA ALA A 21 -16.49 5.45 -3.72
C ALA A 21 -17.06 6.38 -4.81
N LYS A 22 -16.30 7.39 -5.23
CA LYS A 22 -16.68 8.29 -6.32
C LYS A 22 -16.93 7.55 -7.63
N ARG A 23 -16.07 6.60 -8.02
CA ARG A 23 -16.27 5.78 -9.25
C ARG A 23 -17.46 4.86 -9.16
N GLY A 24 -17.81 4.44 -7.96
CA GLY A 24 -18.93 3.55 -7.66
C GLY A 24 -20.23 4.24 -7.33
N GLU A 25 -20.26 5.58 -7.36
CA GLU A 25 -21.45 6.38 -7.10
C GLU A 25 -22.62 5.95 -7.99
N ASN A 26 -23.77 5.74 -7.38
CA ASN A 26 -24.98 5.24 -8.06
C ASN A 26 -24.85 3.91 -8.82
N LYS A 27 -23.75 3.16 -8.63
CA LYS A 27 -23.47 1.88 -9.29
C LYS A 27 -23.43 0.70 -8.30
N GLY A 28 -23.87 0.91 -7.06
CA GLY A 28 -23.91 -0.14 -6.05
C GLY A 28 -22.52 -0.61 -5.60
N ALA A 29 -21.51 0.29 -5.55
CA ALA A 29 -20.20 -0.09 -5.06
C ALA A 29 -20.22 -0.41 -3.56
N LEU A 30 -19.36 -1.35 -3.17
CA LEU A 30 -19.12 -1.77 -1.79
C LEU A 30 -17.63 -1.66 -1.49
N ILE A 31 -17.29 -1.03 -0.37
CA ILE A 31 -15.92 -0.82 0.05
C ILE A 31 -15.69 -1.42 1.44
N GLY A 32 -14.82 -2.41 1.54
CA GLY A 32 -14.29 -2.94 2.79
C GLY A 32 -13.09 -2.10 3.23
N LEU A 33 -13.19 -1.49 4.41
CA LEU A 33 -12.20 -0.58 4.97
C LEU A 33 -11.51 -1.22 6.17
N VAL A 34 -10.21 -1.47 6.06
CA VAL A 34 -9.41 -2.13 7.12
C VAL A 34 -8.33 -1.20 7.64
N ALA A 35 -8.30 -0.97 8.94
CA ALA A 35 -7.22 -0.31 9.67
C ALA A 35 -7.39 -0.49 11.18
N ARG A 36 -6.37 -0.13 11.97
CA ARG A 36 -6.43 -0.26 13.43
C ARG A 36 -7.37 0.75 14.11
N ARG A 37 -7.42 1.99 13.60
CA ARG A 37 -8.16 3.11 14.22
C ARG A 37 -9.64 3.07 13.86
N SER A 38 -10.46 2.50 14.74
CA SER A 38 -11.89 2.34 14.53
C SER A 38 -12.62 3.67 14.28
N GLU A 39 -12.34 4.72 15.07
CA GLU A 39 -12.98 6.03 14.91
C GLU A 39 -12.71 6.66 13.54
N HIS A 40 -11.48 6.51 12.99
CA HIS A 40 -11.16 7.01 11.65
C HIS A 40 -11.91 6.24 10.57
N LEU A 41 -12.07 4.91 10.74
CA LEU A 41 -12.85 4.09 9.80
C LEU A 41 -14.32 4.47 9.83
N GLN A 42 -14.90 4.70 11.03
CA GLN A 42 -16.30 5.13 11.18
C GLN A 42 -16.55 6.49 10.52
N LYS A 43 -15.68 7.47 10.76
CA LYS A 43 -15.75 8.79 10.11
C LYS A 43 -15.67 8.68 8.59
N LEU A 44 -14.74 7.87 8.09
CA LEU A 44 -14.61 7.65 6.64
C LEU A 44 -15.84 6.93 6.08
N GLN A 45 -16.33 5.89 6.74
CA GLN A 45 -17.54 5.17 6.35
C GLN A 45 -18.72 6.13 6.20
N SER A 46 -19.03 6.94 7.24
CA SER A 46 -20.13 7.92 7.21
C SER A 46 -19.96 8.89 6.04
N LYS A 47 -18.75 9.46 5.88
CA LYS A 47 -18.44 10.37 4.77
C LYS A 47 -18.71 9.75 3.40
N LEU A 48 -18.26 8.51 3.19
CA LEU A 48 -18.42 7.84 1.89
C LEU A 48 -19.89 7.48 1.62
N GLN A 49 -20.62 7.04 2.64
CA GLN A 49 -22.04 6.73 2.55
C GLN A 49 -22.89 7.98 2.28
N ASP A 50 -22.58 9.07 2.96
CA ASP A 50 -23.35 10.32 2.85
C ASP A 50 -23.14 11.03 1.51
N ILE A 51 -21.89 11.08 1.03
CA ILE A 51 -21.52 11.81 -0.19
C ILE A 51 -21.80 10.98 -1.43
N TYR A 52 -21.32 9.71 -1.47
CA TYR A 52 -21.31 8.89 -2.68
C TYR A 52 -22.38 7.79 -2.71
N LYS A 53 -23.18 7.67 -1.64
CA LYS A 53 -24.25 6.66 -1.53
C LYS A 53 -23.77 5.21 -1.75
N VAL A 54 -22.51 4.92 -1.42
CA VAL A 54 -21.92 3.58 -1.51
C VAL A 54 -22.05 2.81 -0.20
N LYS A 55 -22.03 1.49 -0.27
CA LYS A 55 -21.98 0.64 0.93
C LYS A 55 -20.54 0.53 1.44
N CYS A 56 -20.34 0.63 2.76
CA CYS A 56 -19.04 0.45 3.39
C CYS A 56 -19.13 -0.52 4.56
N ALA A 57 -18.24 -1.51 4.58
CA ALA A 57 -17.97 -2.36 5.73
C ALA A 57 -16.65 -1.96 6.38
N ILE A 58 -16.58 -1.91 7.72
CA ILE A 58 -15.37 -1.55 8.45
C ILE A 58 -14.86 -2.72 9.26
N TYR A 59 -13.54 -2.91 9.26
CA TYR A 59 -12.83 -3.98 9.98
C TYR A 59 -11.66 -3.36 10.77
N PRO A 60 -11.91 -3.00 12.06
CA PRO A 60 -10.87 -2.46 12.93
C PRO A 60 -9.92 -3.57 13.36
N LEU A 61 -8.77 -3.70 12.68
CA LEU A 61 -7.76 -4.72 12.97
C LEU A 61 -6.36 -4.28 12.54
N ASP A 62 -5.35 -4.99 13.03
CA ASP A 62 -3.97 -4.84 12.60
C ASP A 62 -3.63 -5.91 11.55
N VAL A 63 -3.05 -5.51 10.41
CA VAL A 63 -2.66 -6.42 9.33
C VAL A 63 -1.57 -7.43 9.72
N ARG A 64 -0.89 -7.20 10.85
CA ARG A 64 0.04 -8.18 11.44
C ARG A 64 -0.70 -9.41 11.97
N ASN A 65 -1.95 -9.24 12.38
CA ASN A 65 -2.79 -10.35 12.86
C ASN A 65 -3.45 -11.07 11.69
N HIS A 66 -2.78 -12.11 11.20
CA HIS A 66 -3.26 -12.95 10.09
C HIS A 66 -4.66 -13.52 10.35
N GLN A 67 -4.92 -14.03 11.56
CA GLN A 67 -6.21 -14.64 11.91
C GLN A 67 -7.36 -13.63 11.86
N ALA A 68 -7.16 -12.43 12.42
CA ALA A 68 -8.16 -11.36 12.38
C ALA A 68 -8.47 -10.95 10.94
N LEU A 69 -7.42 -10.84 10.10
CA LEU A 69 -7.58 -10.47 8.70
C LEU A 69 -8.31 -11.56 7.90
N ALA A 70 -7.98 -12.83 8.13
CA ALA A 70 -8.68 -13.96 7.51
C ALA A 70 -10.16 -14.01 7.92
N THR A 71 -10.46 -13.72 9.19
CA THR A 71 -11.85 -13.62 9.70
C THR A 71 -12.60 -12.47 9.02
N ALA A 72 -11.99 -11.28 8.91
CA ALA A 72 -12.59 -10.14 8.24
C ALA A 72 -12.83 -10.40 6.73
N ALA A 73 -11.88 -11.06 6.06
CA ALA A 73 -12.03 -11.45 4.66
C ALA A 73 -13.17 -12.45 4.47
N LYS A 74 -13.27 -13.45 5.35
CA LYS A 74 -14.38 -14.42 5.33
C LYS A 74 -15.72 -13.74 5.54
N ASP A 75 -15.83 -12.87 6.54
CA ASP A 75 -17.05 -12.09 6.82
C ASP A 75 -17.45 -11.25 5.62
N PHE A 76 -16.49 -10.51 5.03
CA PHE A 76 -16.74 -9.71 3.82
C PHE A 76 -17.29 -10.58 2.68
N MET A 77 -16.68 -11.73 2.42
CA MET A 77 -17.10 -12.62 1.34
C MET A 77 -18.46 -13.28 1.61
N GLN A 78 -18.75 -13.62 2.87
CA GLN A 78 -20.05 -14.19 3.24
C GLN A 78 -21.20 -13.18 3.07
N GLN A 79 -20.97 -11.92 3.43
CA GLN A 79 -22.01 -10.89 3.34
C GLN A 79 -22.18 -10.33 1.93
N TYR A 80 -21.07 -10.23 1.16
CA TYR A 80 -21.06 -9.45 -0.07
C TYR A 80 -20.53 -10.20 -1.29
N GLY A 81 -19.99 -11.40 -1.09
CA GLY A 81 -19.33 -12.19 -2.14
C GLY A 81 -17.89 -11.75 -2.39
N THR A 82 -17.21 -12.46 -3.28
CA THR A 82 -15.80 -12.22 -3.64
C THR A 82 -15.58 -10.79 -4.09
N PRO A 83 -14.57 -10.07 -3.55
CA PRO A 83 -14.22 -8.73 -4.00
C PRO A 83 -13.64 -8.75 -5.43
N ASP A 84 -13.95 -7.71 -6.20
CA ASP A 84 -13.35 -7.52 -7.53
C ASP A 84 -11.89 -7.07 -7.42
N ILE A 85 -11.58 -6.26 -6.39
CA ILE A 85 -10.26 -5.67 -6.17
C ILE A 85 -9.89 -5.79 -4.68
N VAL A 86 -8.70 -6.29 -4.39
CA VAL A 86 -8.09 -6.28 -3.05
C VAL A 86 -6.84 -5.40 -3.08
N ILE A 87 -6.79 -4.37 -2.24
CA ILE A 87 -5.68 -3.41 -2.17
C ILE A 87 -4.94 -3.57 -0.85
N ALA A 88 -3.70 -4.04 -0.92
CA ALA A 88 -2.78 -4.06 0.21
C ALA A 88 -2.09 -2.69 0.33
N GLY A 89 -2.75 -1.78 1.06
CA GLY A 89 -2.33 -0.40 1.25
C GLY A 89 -1.78 -0.07 2.64
N ALA A 90 -1.88 -0.98 3.59
CA ALA A 90 -1.28 -0.80 4.91
C ALA A 90 0.26 -0.71 4.78
N GLY A 91 0.85 0.28 5.42
CA GLY A 91 2.30 0.47 5.40
C GLY A 91 2.75 1.57 6.33
N VAL A 92 3.97 1.44 6.80
CA VAL A 92 4.63 2.39 7.70
C VAL A 92 6.05 2.69 7.22
N SER A 93 6.57 3.85 7.60
CA SER A 93 7.93 4.25 7.29
C SER A 93 8.51 5.07 8.42
N ARG A 94 9.70 4.67 8.89
CA ARG A 94 10.49 5.33 9.92
C ARG A 94 11.96 5.32 9.55
N GLY A 95 12.72 6.27 10.06
CA GLY A 95 14.19 6.19 10.07
C GLY A 95 14.66 5.06 10.96
N THR A 96 15.60 4.26 10.46
CA THR A 96 16.26 3.18 11.23
C THR A 96 17.74 3.16 10.91
N LEU A 97 18.56 2.98 11.95
CA LEU A 97 20.01 2.83 11.84
C LEU A 97 20.41 1.53 12.56
N THR A 98 21.13 0.66 11.86
CA THR A 98 21.47 -0.69 12.35
C THR A 98 22.35 -0.67 13.61
N GLU A 99 23.11 0.40 13.83
CA GLU A 99 23.96 0.60 15.02
C GLU A 99 23.16 0.80 16.32
N HIS A 100 21.86 1.12 16.22
CA HIS A 100 21.00 1.37 17.36
C HIS A 100 20.12 0.15 17.67
N VAL A 101 20.32 -0.46 18.83
CA VAL A 101 19.59 -1.65 19.26
C VAL A 101 18.07 -1.41 19.37
N GLU A 102 17.66 -0.22 19.77
CA GLU A 102 16.26 0.19 19.86
C GLU A 102 15.54 0.24 18.50
N ASP A 103 16.29 0.36 17.39
CA ASP A 103 15.70 0.36 16.05
C ASP A 103 15.38 -1.05 15.53
N ILE A 104 15.82 -2.11 16.22
CA ILE A 104 15.51 -3.50 15.84
C ILE A 104 14.00 -3.75 15.86
N ALA A 105 13.31 -3.30 16.91
CA ALA A 105 11.86 -3.43 17.01
C ALA A 105 11.13 -2.67 15.89
N ALA A 106 11.61 -1.47 15.55
CA ALA A 106 11.09 -0.69 14.44
C ALA A 106 11.33 -1.37 13.08
N PHE A 107 12.51 -1.98 12.90
CA PHE A 107 12.83 -2.74 11.70
C PHE A 107 11.86 -3.92 11.55
N GLN A 108 11.67 -4.71 12.59
CA GLN A 108 10.75 -5.85 12.61
C GLN A 108 9.33 -5.41 12.28
N ALA A 109 8.81 -4.36 12.94
CA ALA A 109 7.46 -3.86 12.70
C ALA A 109 7.26 -3.37 11.26
N ILE A 110 8.28 -2.73 10.65
CA ILE A 110 8.22 -2.32 9.25
C ILE A 110 8.11 -3.55 8.33
N MET A 111 8.86 -4.62 8.58
CA MET A 111 8.78 -5.85 7.81
C MET A 111 7.44 -6.54 8.00
N ASP A 112 6.95 -6.65 9.22
CA ASP A 112 5.67 -7.30 9.54
C ASP A 112 4.48 -6.58 8.90
N ILE A 113 4.48 -5.25 8.89
CA ILE A 113 3.39 -4.48 8.30
C ILE A 113 3.51 -4.40 6.78
N ASN A 114 4.68 -4.03 6.26
CA ASN A 114 4.84 -3.72 4.83
C ASN A 114 4.99 -4.97 3.96
N VAL A 115 5.44 -6.10 4.52
CA VAL A 115 5.67 -7.35 3.79
C VAL A 115 4.65 -8.40 4.22
N MET A 116 4.67 -8.83 5.50
CA MET A 116 3.74 -9.85 5.95
C MET A 116 2.29 -9.38 5.91
N GLY A 117 2.01 -8.12 6.30
CA GLY A 117 0.67 -7.53 6.18
C GLY A 117 0.13 -7.51 4.75
N LEU A 118 1.01 -7.37 3.74
CA LEU A 118 0.63 -7.46 2.32
C LEU A 118 0.25 -8.91 1.96
N VAL A 119 1.05 -9.89 2.38
CA VAL A 119 0.77 -11.33 2.17
C VAL A 119 -0.55 -11.71 2.86
N HIS A 120 -0.71 -11.32 4.14
CA HIS A 120 -1.93 -11.58 4.91
C HIS A 120 -3.17 -10.96 4.26
N THR A 121 -3.02 -9.80 3.60
CA THR A 121 -4.13 -9.13 2.91
C THR A 121 -4.63 -9.92 1.71
N PHE A 122 -3.74 -10.55 0.95
CA PHE A 122 -4.14 -11.25 -0.28
C PHE A 122 -4.55 -12.69 -0.06
N GLN A 123 -3.85 -13.40 0.82
CA GLN A 123 -3.98 -14.84 0.99
C GLN A 123 -5.44 -15.30 1.16
N PRO A 124 -6.30 -14.66 1.98
CA PRO A 124 -7.66 -15.16 2.21
C PRO A 124 -8.59 -15.08 1.00
N PHE A 125 -8.28 -14.25 0.00
CA PHE A 125 -9.14 -14.02 -1.16
C PHE A 125 -8.78 -14.86 -2.37
N ILE A 126 -7.55 -15.38 -2.45
CA ILE A 126 -7.04 -16.06 -3.67
C ILE A 126 -7.91 -17.25 -4.06
N ALA A 127 -8.29 -18.11 -3.10
CA ALA A 127 -9.10 -19.28 -3.40
C ALA A 127 -10.48 -18.90 -3.97
N ALA A 128 -11.13 -17.88 -3.42
CA ALA A 128 -12.41 -17.40 -3.90
C ALA A 128 -12.31 -16.70 -5.27
N MET A 129 -11.24 -15.95 -5.52
CA MET A 129 -10.97 -15.34 -6.83
C MET A 129 -10.69 -16.40 -7.90
N ARG A 130 -9.95 -17.48 -7.57
CA ARG A 130 -9.75 -18.63 -8.46
C ARG A 130 -11.07 -19.28 -8.83
N GLN A 131 -11.92 -19.53 -7.86
CA GLN A 131 -13.24 -20.12 -8.08
C GLN A 131 -14.13 -19.20 -8.94
N ALA A 132 -14.00 -17.88 -8.76
CA ALA A 132 -14.73 -16.90 -9.59
C ALA A 132 -14.12 -16.70 -10.99
N GLY A 133 -12.91 -17.21 -11.26
CA GLY A 133 -12.18 -17.06 -12.51
C GLY A 133 -11.78 -15.61 -12.84
N GLN A 134 -11.76 -14.72 -11.83
CA GLN A 134 -11.40 -13.32 -11.97
C GLN A 134 -11.05 -12.67 -10.62
N GLY A 135 -10.25 -11.61 -10.67
CA GLY A 135 -9.89 -10.79 -9.51
C GLY A 135 -8.72 -9.88 -9.79
N GLN A 136 -8.55 -8.88 -8.94
CA GLN A 136 -7.37 -8.01 -8.99
C GLN A 136 -6.76 -7.85 -7.59
N LEU A 137 -5.47 -8.17 -7.48
CA LEU A 137 -4.65 -7.96 -6.28
C LEU A 137 -3.72 -6.77 -6.54
N VAL A 138 -3.78 -5.75 -5.71
CA VAL A 138 -3.01 -4.52 -5.91
C VAL A 138 -2.15 -4.23 -4.69
N GLY A 139 -0.83 -4.30 -4.86
CA GLY A 139 0.13 -4.02 -3.78
C GLY A 139 0.77 -2.64 -3.91
N ILE A 140 0.85 -1.92 -2.80
CA ILE A 140 1.52 -0.63 -2.73
C ILE A 140 2.96 -0.81 -2.27
N ALA A 141 3.89 -0.72 -3.23
CA ALA A 141 5.33 -0.71 -3.01
C ALA A 141 5.85 0.73 -2.74
N SER A 142 6.97 1.11 -3.30
CA SER A 142 7.52 2.48 -3.34
C SER A 142 8.69 2.55 -4.31
N VAL A 143 9.00 3.73 -4.83
CA VAL A 143 10.29 3.99 -5.52
C VAL A 143 11.49 3.78 -4.59
N ALA A 144 11.31 3.90 -3.28
CA ALA A 144 12.32 3.60 -2.27
C ALA A 144 12.70 2.11 -2.21
N GLY A 145 11.91 1.21 -2.82
CA GLY A 145 12.23 -0.20 -2.96
C GLY A 145 13.16 -0.51 -4.14
N VAL A 146 13.46 0.47 -4.99
CA VAL A 146 14.35 0.29 -6.15
C VAL A 146 15.82 0.29 -5.73
N ARG A 147 16.17 1.07 -4.69
CA ARG A 147 17.53 1.18 -4.17
C ARG A 147 17.51 1.53 -2.67
N GLY A 148 18.51 1.04 -1.93
CA GLY A 148 18.68 1.36 -0.51
C GLY A 148 18.92 2.85 -0.29
N LEU A 149 18.22 3.42 0.69
CA LEU A 149 18.34 4.82 1.09
C LEU A 149 18.92 4.91 2.50
N PRO A 150 19.99 5.70 2.73
CA PRO A 150 20.56 5.89 4.06
C PRO A 150 19.52 6.35 5.08
N GLY A 151 19.57 5.81 6.29
CA GLY A 151 18.60 6.10 7.35
C GLY A 151 17.18 5.59 7.13
N ALA A 152 16.93 4.85 6.04
CA ALA A 152 15.63 4.24 5.73
C ALA A 152 15.79 2.77 5.31
N GLY A 153 16.79 2.07 5.85
CA GLY A 153 17.15 0.71 5.44
C GLY A 153 16.01 -0.28 5.54
N ALA A 154 15.32 -0.33 6.69
CA ALA A 154 14.16 -1.21 6.90
C ALA A 154 13.03 -0.92 5.90
N TYR A 155 12.72 0.35 5.66
CA TYR A 155 11.68 0.73 4.72
C TYR A 155 12.05 0.35 3.28
N SER A 156 13.27 0.69 2.85
CA SER A 156 13.75 0.33 1.50
C SER A 156 13.75 -1.18 1.29
N ALA A 157 14.26 -1.95 2.27
CA ALA A 157 14.25 -3.41 2.22
C ALA A 157 12.82 -3.97 2.14
N SER A 158 11.89 -3.46 2.95
CA SER A 158 10.49 -3.91 2.93
C SER A 158 9.80 -3.63 1.59
N LYS A 159 10.08 -2.48 0.97
CA LYS A 159 9.49 -2.13 -0.33
C LYS A 159 10.15 -2.86 -1.50
N ALA A 160 11.44 -3.20 -1.40
CA ALA A 160 12.10 -4.11 -2.34
C ALA A 160 11.53 -5.53 -2.26
N ALA A 161 11.33 -6.04 -1.04
CA ALA A 161 10.69 -7.34 -0.81
C ALA A 161 9.25 -7.36 -1.37
N ALA A 162 8.46 -6.30 -1.14
CA ALA A 162 7.12 -6.18 -1.70
C ALA A 162 7.12 -6.20 -3.24
N ILE A 163 8.06 -5.50 -3.91
CA ILE A 163 8.18 -5.52 -5.37
C ILE A 163 8.45 -6.95 -5.87
N SER A 164 9.44 -7.63 -5.28
CA SER A 164 9.83 -8.99 -5.67
C SER A 164 8.69 -9.99 -5.43
N TYR A 165 8.03 -9.92 -4.27
CA TYR A 165 6.89 -10.78 -3.94
C TYR A 165 5.73 -10.59 -4.93
N LEU A 166 5.36 -9.35 -5.22
CA LEU A 166 4.27 -9.04 -6.14
C LEU A 166 4.58 -9.49 -7.58
N GLU A 167 5.85 -9.49 -7.98
CA GLU A 167 6.29 -10.01 -9.27
C GLU A 167 6.10 -11.53 -9.34
N SER A 168 6.51 -12.28 -8.31
CA SER A 168 6.28 -13.73 -8.20
C SER A 168 4.80 -14.06 -8.21
N LEU A 169 4.02 -13.39 -7.34
CA LEU A 169 2.58 -13.60 -7.24
C LEU A 169 1.86 -13.32 -8.57
N ARG A 170 2.31 -12.33 -9.34
CA ARG A 170 1.76 -12.03 -10.66
C ARG A 170 1.91 -13.18 -11.65
N ILE A 171 3.05 -13.86 -11.60
CA ILE A 171 3.32 -15.03 -12.46
C ILE A 171 2.46 -16.22 -11.99
N GLU A 172 2.40 -16.45 -10.68
CA GLU A 172 1.62 -17.53 -10.07
C GLU A 172 0.11 -17.42 -10.36
N MET A 173 -0.42 -16.19 -10.36
CA MET A 173 -1.85 -15.92 -10.55
C MET A 173 -2.28 -15.79 -12.03
N ALA A 174 -1.34 -15.77 -12.95
CA ALA A 174 -1.64 -15.52 -14.38
C ALA A 174 -2.57 -16.58 -14.99
N GLN A 175 -2.41 -17.85 -14.62
CA GLN A 175 -3.25 -18.95 -15.12
C GLN A 175 -4.66 -18.95 -14.56
N ASP A 176 -4.91 -18.25 -13.44
CA ASP A 176 -6.20 -18.17 -12.76
C ASP A 176 -7.01 -16.93 -13.20
N ASN A 177 -6.55 -16.18 -14.22
CA ASN A 177 -7.12 -14.90 -14.65
C ASN A 177 -7.23 -13.86 -13.52
N ILE A 178 -6.33 -13.95 -12.53
CA ILE A 178 -6.19 -12.99 -11.44
C ILE A 178 -5.07 -12.02 -11.79
N THR A 179 -5.41 -10.74 -11.91
CA THR A 179 -4.43 -9.69 -12.21
C THR A 179 -3.72 -9.26 -10.93
N VAL A 180 -2.39 -9.19 -10.96
CA VAL A 180 -1.59 -8.61 -9.88
C VAL A 180 -0.92 -7.34 -10.38
N THR A 181 -1.19 -6.22 -9.69
CA THR A 181 -0.66 -4.90 -10.02
C THR A 181 0.25 -4.41 -8.89
N THR A 182 1.48 -4.04 -9.23
CA THR A 182 2.40 -3.36 -8.32
C THR A 182 2.36 -1.86 -8.58
N ILE A 183 1.95 -1.06 -7.61
CA ILE A 183 2.04 0.40 -7.68
C ILE A 183 3.21 0.85 -6.79
N ALA A 184 4.14 1.61 -7.37
CA ALA A 184 5.28 2.20 -6.67
C ALA A 184 5.13 3.73 -6.60
N PRO A 185 4.57 4.27 -5.51
CA PRO A 185 4.49 5.71 -5.31
C PRO A 185 5.87 6.36 -5.22
N GLY A 186 5.97 7.59 -5.76
CA GLY A 186 6.99 8.54 -5.37
C GLY A 186 6.63 9.23 -4.06
N TYR A 187 6.81 10.56 -4.00
CA TYR A 187 6.38 11.34 -2.84
C TYR A 187 4.91 11.74 -2.98
N ILE A 188 4.10 11.28 -2.04
CA ILE A 188 2.67 11.58 -1.96
C ILE A 188 2.42 12.34 -0.65
N ARG A 189 1.72 13.47 -0.70
CA ARG A 189 1.35 14.27 0.46
C ARG A 189 0.42 13.49 1.38
N THR A 190 0.91 13.11 2.55
CA THR A 190 0.22 12.30 3.55
C THR A 190 0.84 12.55 4.92
N PRO A 191 0.17 12.21 6.03
CA PRO A 191 0.79 12.31 7.35
C PRO A 191 2.14 11.60 7.48
N MET A 192 2.38 10.54 6.71
CA MET A 192 3.65 9.80 6.68
C MET A 192 4.79 10.62 6.06
N THR A 193 4.50 11.51 5.12
CA THR A 193 5.50 12.33 4.41
C THR A 193 5.62 13.73 4.99
N ASP A 194 4.61 14.23 5.71
CA ASP A 194 4.60 15.58 6.28
C ASP A 194 5.69 15.80 7.34
N VAL A 195 6.16 14.70 7.95
CA VAL A 195 7.29 14.73 8.91
C VAL A 195 8.66 14.83 8.25
N ASN A 196 8.76 14.70 6.92
CA ASN A 196 10.02 14.74 6.21
C ASN A 196 10.53 16.18 6.08
N GLN A 197 11.81 16.39 6.39
CA GLN A 197 12.46 17.71 6.35
C GLN A 197 13.37 17.90 5.12
N TYR A 198 13.31 16.98 4.17
CA TYR A 198 14.11 17.04 2.93
C TYR A 198 13.22 17.30 1.72
N LYS A 199 13.86 17.75 0.62
CA LYS A 199 13.14 18.00 -0.63
C LYS A 199 12.50 16.73 -1.17
N MET A 200 11.24 16.85 -1.54
CA MET A 200 10.44 15.77 -2.13
C MET A 200 10.08 16.13 -3.58
N PRO A 201 10.96 15.78 -4.56
CA PRO A 201 10.70 16.12 -5.95
C PRO A 201 9.43 15.43 -6.46
N PHE A 202 8.66 16.14 -7.27
CA PHE A 202 7.40 15.63 -7.83
C PHE A 202 6.37 15.23 -6.77
N LEU A 203 6.35 15.91 -5.61
CA LEU A 203 5.34 15.70 -4.58
C LEU A 203 3.94 15.85 -5.19
N MET A 204 3.09 14.85 -4.94
CA MET A 204 1.74 14.77 -5.50
C MET A 204 0.71 14.67 -4.38
N ASP A 205 -0.45 15.29 -4.56
CA ASP A 205 -1.55 15.19 -3.61
C ASP A 205 -2.19 13.78 -3.67
N ALA A 206 -2.72 13.33 -2.53
CA ALA A 206 -3.19 11.96 -2.37
C ALA A 206 -4.42 11.63 -3.25
N ASP A 207 -5.28 12.61 -3.49
CA ASP A 207 -6.46 12.47 -4.39
C ASP A 207 -6.06 12.33 -5.85
N VAL A 208 -5.09 13.14 -6.33
CA VAL A 208 -4.53 13.04 -7.68
C VAL A 208 -3.83 11.70 -7.86
N PHE A 209 -3.11 11.24 -6.82
CA PHE A 209 -2.50 9.92 -6.84
C PHE A 209 -3.56 8.82 -6.91
N ALA A 210 -4.61 8.88 -6.09
CA ALA A 210 -5.69 7.88 -6.06
C ALA A 210 -6.40 7.77 -7.42
N HIS A 211 -6.64 8.89 -8.08
CA HIS A 211 -7.23 8.90 -9.43
C HIS A 211 -6.35 8.18 -10.46
N LYS A 212 -5.03 8.48 -10.47
CA LYS A 212 -4.06 7.81 -11.36
C LYS A 212 -3.88 6.33 -11.01
N PHE A 213 -3.88 5.99 -9.73
CA PHE A 213 -3.84 4.63 -9.23
C PHE A 213 -5.02 3.81 -9.76
N ALA A 214 -6.25 4.29 -9.59
CA ALA A 214 -7.44 3.59 -10.04
C ALA A 214 -7.44 3.41 -11.58
N GLY A 215 -6.98 4.40 -12.34
CA GLY A 215 -6.78 4.25 -13.78
C GLY A 215 -5.73 3.20 -14.15
N ALA A 216 -4.64 3.07 -13.39
CA ALA A 216 -3.65 2.01 -13.60
C ALA A 216 -4.23 0.61 -13.32
N VAL A 217 -5.06 0.48 -12.29
CA VAL A 217 -5.74 -0.77 -11.92
C VAL A 217 -6.78 -1.15 -12.97
N GLU A 218 -7.62 -0.22 -13.44
CA GLU A 218 -8.57 -0.45 -14.54
C GLU A 218 -7.88 -0.96 -15.81
N ASN A 219 -6.72 -0.39 -16.13
CA ASN A 219 -5.92 -0.79 -17.29
C ASN A 219 -5.06 -2.04 -17.01
N LYS A 220 -5.25 -2.72 -15.90
CA LYS A 220 -4.53 -3.96 -15.51
C LYS A 220 -3.00 -3.85 -15.65
N ARG A 221 -2.43 -2.68 -15.27
CA ARG A 221 -0.99 -2.43 -15.36
C ARG A 221 -0.25 -3.39 -14.43
N ARG A 222 0.77 -4.07 -14.95
CA ARG A 222 1.59 -5.03 -14.18
C ARG A 222 2.45 -4.33 -13.12
N PHE A 223 3.09 -3.22 -13.51
CA PHE A 223 3.92 -2.37 -12.67
C PHE A 223 3.74 -0.92 -13.07
N CYS A 224 3.51 -0.03 -12.11
CA CYS A 224 3.28 1.39 -12.37
C CYS A 224 3.96 2.26 -11.30
N VAL A 225 4.77 3.21 -11.73
CA VAL A 225 5.33 4.26 -10.87
C VAL A 225 4.49 5.52 -11.02
N ILE A 226 4.03 6.08 -9.91
CA ILE A 226 3.22 7.31 -9.90
C ILE A 226 3.85 8.32 -8.94
N PRO A 227 4.19 9.53 -9.40
CA PRO A 227 4.04 10.08 -10.76
C PRO A 227 5.05 9.47 -11.76
N TRP A 228 4.72 9.55 -13.05
CA TRP A 228 5.51 8.93 -14.12
C TRP A 228 6.96 9.42 -14.20
N GLN A 229 7.21 10.69 -13.82
CA GLN A 229 8.55 11.26 -13.75
C GLN A 229 9.46 10.43 -12.84
N MET A 230 8.92 9.94 -11.72
CA MET A 230 9.66 9.08 -10.80
C MET A 230 10.01 7.71 -11.39
N SER A 231 9.35 7.29 -12.47
CA SER A 231 9.73 6.06 -13.21
C SER A 231 11.10 6.21 -13.85
N TRP A 232 11.39 7.37 -14.44
CA TRP A 232 12.72 7.65 -14.99
C TRP A 232 13.78 7.76 -13.90
N VAL A 233 13.46 8.46 -12.80
CA VAL A 233 14.35 8.53 -11.65
C VAL A 233 14.68 7.13 -11.13
N ALA A 234 13.67 6.28 -10.92
CA ALA A 234 13.85 4.91 -10.44
C ALA A 234 14.74 4.07 -11.38
N ARG A 235 14.55 4.17 -12.69
CA ARG A 235 15.40 3.48 -13.68
C ARG A 235 16.84 3.97 -13.65
N LEU A 236 17.03 5.29 -13.63
CA LEU A 236 18.37 5.89 -13.63
C LEU A 236 19.14 5.54 -12.37
N ILE A 237 18.54 5.68 -11.18
CA ILE A 237 19.23 5.35 -9.93
C ILE A 237 19.62 3.86 -9.84
N ARG A 238 18.85 2.98 -10.46
CA ARG A 238 19.16 1.54 -10.48
C ARG A 238 20.41 1.24 -11.32
N LEU A 239 20.67 2.03 -12.36
CA LEU A 239 21.82 1.86 -13.26
C LEU A 239 23.12 2.47 -12.71
N ILE A 240 23.04 3.36 -11.69
CA ILE A 240 24.23 3.99 -11.12
C ILE A 240 25.11 2.91 -10.45
N PRO A 241 26.41 2.80 -10.79
CA PRO A 241 27.32 1.92 -10.10
C PRO A 241 27.38 2.18 -8.59
N PRO A 242 27.60 1.15 -7.74
CA PRO A 242 27.59 1.30 -6.28
C PRO A 242 28.47 2.44 -5.77
N PHE A 243 29.71 2.53 -6.24
CA PHE A 243 30.66 3.57 -5.79
C PHE A 243 30.20 5.00 -6.07
N LEU A 244 29.52 5.23 -7.21
CA LEU A 244 28.92 6.55 -7.52
C LEU A 244 27.71 6.84 -6.65
N TRP A 245 26.89 5.81 -6.38
CA TRP A 245 25.77 5.92 -5.49
C TRP A 245 26.21 6.26 -4.05
N ASP A 246 27.22 5.57 -3.53
CA ASP A 246 27.78 5.79 -2.21
C ASP A 246 28.30 7.23 -2.08
N LEU A 247 29.02 7.73 -3.09
CA LEU A 247 29.49 9.11 -3.13
C LEU A 247 28.34 10.13 -3.11
N ALA A 248 27.31 9.89 -3.94
CA ALA A 248 26.14 10.77 -4.02
C ALA A 248 25.32 10.79 -2.73
N MET A 249 25.21 9.63 -2.05
CA MET A 249 24.36 9.46 -0.87
C MET A 249 25.08 9.65 0.46
N LYS A 250 26.41 9.80 0.47
CA LYS A 250 27.24 9.96 1.68
C LYS A 250 26.74 11.06 2.63
N LYS A 251 26.18 12.13 2.08
CA LYS A 251 25.65 13.29 2.84
C LYS A 251 24.12 13.41 2.75
N ALA A 252 23.43 12.34 2.32
CA ALA A 252 21.98 12.38 2.19
C ALA A 252 21.31 12.55 3.57
N PRO A 253 20.28 13.39 3.68
CA PRO A 253 19.55 13.54 4.92
C PRO A 253 18.85 12.22 5.29
N HIS A 254 18.99 11.82 6.54
CA HIS A 254 18.32 10.63 7.06
C HIS A 254 16.87 10.93 7.41
N LYS A 255 16.01 9.95 7.26
CA LYS A 255 14.66 10.03 7.79
C LYS A 255 14.71 10.05 9.32
N LYS A 256 13.83 10.86 9.95
CA LYS A 256 13.77 10.94 11.41
C LYS A 256 13.47 9.57 12.05
N ARG A 257 14.20 9.27 13.12
CA ARG A 257 13.92 8.19 14.05
C ARG A 257 12.90 8.71 15.06
N LEU A 258 11.62 8.47 14.79
CA LEU A 258 10.50 8.93 15.64
C LEU A 258 10.16 7.86 16.67
N ASP A 259 9.67 8.26 17.83
CA ASP A 259 9.12 7.32 18.81
C ASP A 259 7.88 6.61 18.24
N TRP A 260 7.71 5.37 18.66
CA TRP A 260 6.64 4.51 18.18
C TRP A 260 5.73 4.13 19.34
N ASP A 261 4.88 5.07 19.77
CA ASP A 261 3.97 4.89 20.91
C ASP A 261 2.91 3.80 20.68
N TRP A 262 2.97 3.11 19.54
CA TRP A 262 1.96 2.15 19.10
C TRP A 262 2.51 0.78 18.67
N LEU A 263 3.79 0.50 18.94
CA LEU A 263 4.35 -0.84 18.78
C LEU A 263 3.91 -1.72 19.94
#